data_df574abbbcf68fcc14c54bae51ecc5d0
#
_entry.id   df574abbbcf68fcc14c54bae51ecc5d0
#
_cell.length_a   1.000
_cell.length_b   1.000
_cell.length_c   1.000
_cell.angle_alpha   90.00
_cell.angle_beta   90.00
_cell.angle_gamma   90.00
#
_symmetry.space_group_name_H-M   'P 1'
#
loop_
_entity.id
_entity.type
_entity.pdbx_description
1 polymer ?
#
loop_
_entity_poly.entity_id
_entity_poly.type
_entity_poly.pdbx_seq_one_letter_code
_entity_poly.pdbx_strand_id
1 'polypeptide(L)'
;MFRQLSINARFAIATTLAIILVLSVSSILTFRFTKQELSKAEEESLHELSENILNEVNSEGLRAQSMAALVAEIPQVQKAFAERNREQLESFFADGFKTLKEKYGARQFQFHEPPATSFLRVHKLAKHGDDLSSFRHTVVETNRSQKPIKGLEVGLAGLGVRGIVPVFHDGKHVGSVEFGMSFGQAFFDRVSEQHNINMSLDILRGSSMDEFATTMKGRLLVNDEQKLSVLNDGNLFVYDEFNDVPQAIYATSVENYSGKPIGVLVIAKDRTEQAAALSGLLTLILMLG
;
A
#
# COMPACT_ATOMS: atom_id res chain seq x y z
N MET A 1 -43.35 -49.51 -15.55
CA MET A 1 -43.46 -49.49 -14.09
C MET A 1 -44.48 -48.45 -13.57
N PHE A 2 -44.54 -47.21 -14.01
CA PHE A 2 -45.53 -46.19 -13.58
C PHE A 2 -47.01 -46.47 -13.91
N ARG A 3 -47.32 -47.29 -14.93
CA ARG A 3 -48.71 -47.56 -15.38
C ARG A 3 -49.50 -48.43 -14.44
N GLN A 4 -48.88 -49.12 -13.48
CA GLN A 4 -49.54 -50.06 -12.54
C GLN A 4 -49.84 -49.43 -11.16
N LEU A 5 -49.46 -48.17 -10.93
CA LEU A 5 -49.73 -47.47 -9.67
C LEU A 5 -51.16 -46.88 -9.65
N SER A 6 -51.78 -46.84 -8.46
CA SER A 6 -53.06 -46.15 -8.26
C SER A 6 -52.92 -44.65 -8.55
N ILE A 7 -54.00 -43.97 -8.88
CA ILE A 7 -54.00 -42.50 -9.17
C ILE A 7 -53.44 -41.71 -7.99
N ASN A 8 -53.85 -42.10 -6.76
CA ASN A 8 -53.34 -41.45 -5.53
C ASN A 8 -51.81 -41.59 -5.37
N ALA A 9 -51.26 -42.77 -5.70
CA ALA A 9 -49.82 -43.01 -5.64
C ALA A 9 -49.05 -42.19 -6.70
N ARG A 10 -49.59 -42.06 -7.91
CA ARG A 10 -49.01 -41.22 -8.96
C ARG A 10 -49.00 -39.73 -8.57
N PHE A 11 -50.11 -39.26 -8.00
CA PHE A 11 -50.22 -37.87 -7.51
C PHE A 11 -49.27 -37.64 -6.36
N ALA A 12 -49.17 -38.52 -5.36
CA ALA A 12 -48.22 -38.41 -4.26
C ALA A 12 -46.76 -38.35 -4.74
N ILE A 13 -46.35 -39.22 -5.68
CA ILE A 13 -45.03 -39.22 -6.25
C ILE A 13 -44.74 -37.92 -7.02
N ALA A 14 -45.71 -37.47 -7.84
CA ALA A 14 -45.53 -36.23 -8.61
C ALA A 14 -45.38 -34.99 -7.70
N THR A 15 -46.20 -34.88 -6.63
CA THR A 15 -46.11 -33.78 -5.67
C THR A 15 -44.82 -33.84 -4.86
N THR A 16 -44.37 -35.02 -4.43
CA THR A 16 -43.10 -35.19 -3.73
C THR A 16 -41.92 -34.77 -4.61
N LEU A 17 -41.89 -35.23 -5.86
CA LEU A 17 -40.83 -34.81 -6.81
C LEU A 17 -40.85 -33.32 -7.09
N ALA A 18 -42.04 -32.72 -7.22
CA ALA A 18 -42.17 -31.27 -7.39
C ALA A 18 -41.61 -30.48 -6.16
N ILE A 19 -41.94 -30.95 -4.94
CA ILE A 19 -41.42 -30.35 -3.70
C ILE A 19 -39.88 -30.47 -3.63
N ILE A 20 -39.35 -31.67 -3.90
CA ILE A 20 -37.88 -31.88 -3.93
C ILE A 20 -37.24 -30.97 -4.95
N LEU A 21 -37.78 -30.83 -6.16
CA LEU A 21 -37.24 -29.94 -7.19
C LEU A 21 -37.22 -28.47 -6.72
N VAL A 22 -38.34 -27.99 -6.13
CA VAL A 22 -38.44 -26.63 -5.62
C VAL A 22 -37.41 -26.37 -4.51
N LEU A 23 -37.28 -27.31 -3.55
CA LEU A 23 -36.32 -27.21 -2.47
C LEU A 23 -34.86 -27.22 -2.99
N SER A 24 -34.54 -28.10 -3.95
CA SER A 24 -33.22 -28.18 -4.56
C SER A 24 -32.85 -26.89 -5.30
N VAL A 25 -33.76 -26.34 -6.10
CA VAL A 25 -33.56 -25.08 -6.81
C VAL A 25 -33.39 -23.93 -5.82
N SER A 26 -34.25 -23.84 -4.79
CA SER A 26 -34.14 -22.80 -3.76
C SER A 26 -32.80 -22.87 -3.01
N SER A 27 -32.35 -24.07 -2.64
CA SER A 27 -31.09 -24.30 -1.95
C SER A 27 -29.89 -23.90 -2.80
N ILE A 28 -29.89 -24.23 -4.10
CA ILE A 28 -28.85 -23.84 -5.04
C ILE A 28 -28.79 -22.30 -5.18
N LEU A 29 -29.93 -21.65 -5.30
CA LEU A 29 -30.03 -20.20 -5.41
C LEU A 29 -29.51 -19.52 -4.13
N THR A 30 -29.93 -20.03 -2.96
CA THR A 30 -29.42 -19.51 -1.67
C THR A 30 -27.92 -19.67 -1.54
N PHE A 31 -27.36 -20.82 -1.90
CA PHE A 31 -25.92 -21.05 -1.87
C PHE A 31 -25.16 -20.08 -2.78
N ARG A 32 -25.65 -19.90 -4.03
CA ARG A 32 -25.03 -18.96 -4.97
C ARG A 32 -25.09 -17.52 -4.46
N PHE A 33 -26.23 -17.10 -3.93
CA PHE A 33 -26.41 -15.77 -3.36
C PHE A 33 -25.47 -15.56 -2.17
N THR A 34 -25.47 -16.49 -1.19
CA THR A 34 -24.59 -16.40 -0.02
C THR A 34 -23.11 -16.34 -0.41
N LYS A 35 -22.68 -17.18 -1.37
CA LYS A 35 -21.30 -17.17 -1.89
C LYS A 35 -20.95 -15.82 -2.52
N GLN A 36 -21.85 -15.25 -3.31
CA GLN A 36 -21.63 -13.97 -3.98
C GLN A 36 -21.56 -12.81 -2.98
N GLU A 37 -22.48 -12.75 -2.02
CA GLU A 37 -22.49 -11.72 -0.97
C GLU A 37 -21.23 -11.79 -0.10
N LEU A 38 -20.82 -13.01 0.28
CA LEU A 38 -19.60 -13.20 1.05
C LEU A 38 -18.36 -12.75 0.27
N SER A 39 -18.27 -13.14 -1.01
CA SER A 39 -17.16 -12.72 -1.89
C SER A 39 -17.07 -11.21 -2.02
N LYS A 40 -18.21 -10.53 -2.19
CA LYS A 40 -18.28 -9.08 -2.27
C LYS A 40 -17.87 -8.41 -0.97
N ALA A 41 -18.34 -8.94 0.17
CA ALA A 41 -17.97 -8.40 1.47
C ALA A 41 -16.48 -8.58 1.79
N GLU A 42 -15.87 -9.71 1.39
CA GLU A 42 -14.42 -9.94 1.51
C GLU A 42 -13.64 -8.95 0.64
N GLU A 43 -14.05 -8.73 -0.60
CA GLU A 43 -13.43 -7.77 -1.53
C GLU A 43 -13.53 -6.34 -0.99
N GLU A 44 -14.71 -5.88 -0.58
CA GLU A 44 -14.91 -4.55 0.01
C GLU A 44 -14.06 -4.34 1.28
N SER A 45 -14.01 -5.35 2.16
CA SER A 45 -13.19 -5.29 3.39
C SER A 45 -11.69 -5.16 3.10
N LEU A 46 -11.18 -5.88 2.09
CA LEU A 46 -9.76 -5.80 1.70
C LEU A 46 -9.46 -4.51 0.93
N HIS A 47 -10.40 -4.03 0.13
CA HIS A 47 -10.29 -2.72 -0.51
C HIS A 47 -10.16 -1.61 0.54
N GLU A 48 -11.09 -1.53 1.51
CA GLU A 48 -11.03 -0.55 2.59
C GLU A 48 -9.72 -0.66 3.39
N LEU A 49 -9.25 -1.87 3.66
CA LEU A 49 -7.97 -2.09 4.35
C LEU A 49 -6.80 -1.56 3.51
N SER A 50 -6.80 -1.80 2.19
CA SER A 50 -5.75 -1.28 1.31
C SER A 50 -5.71 0.24 1.29
N GLU A 51 -6.87 0.90 1.23
CA GLU A 51 -6.99 2.36 1.31
C GLU A 51 -6.47 2.89 2.66
N ASN A 52 -6.78 2.22 3.77
CA ASN A 52 -6.28 2.61 5.09
C ASN A 52 -4.74 2.51 5.16
N ILE A 53 -4.14 1.46 4.60
CA ILE A 53 -2.68 1.31 4.54
C ILE A 53 -2.05 2.41 3.68
N LEU A 54 -2.60 2.71 2.51
CA LEU A 54 -2.12 3.79 1.64
C LEU A 54 -2.29 5.18 2.28
N ASN A 55 -3.37 5.39 3.02
CA ASN A 55 -3.59 6.61 3.80
C ASN A 55 -2.58 6.75 4.95
N GLU A 56 -2.16 5.66 5.58
CA GLU A 56 -1.07 5.69 6.57
C GLU A 56 0.25 6.13 5.92
N VAL A 57 0.58 5.60 4.74
CA VAL A 57 1.76 6.02 3.96
C VAL A 57 1.68 7.51 3.61
N ASN A 58 0.52 8.00 3.18
CA ASN A 58 0.31 9.42 2.89
C ASN A 58 0.46 10.28 4.14
N SER A 59 0.01 9.80 5.30
CA SER A 59 0.15 10.47 6.59
C SER A 59 1.61 10.58 7.02
N GLU A 60 2.45 9.58 6.74
CA GLU A 60 3.89 9.68 6.92
C GLU A 60 4.51 10.76 6.02
N GLY A 61 4.05 10.89 4.78
CA GLY A 61 4.44 11.97 3.87
C GLY A 61 4.07 13.34 4.40
N LEU A 62 2.87 13.49 4.95
CA LEU A 62 2.42 14.74 5.59
C LEU A 62 3.25 15.08 6.83
N ARG A 63 3.60 14.08 7.65
CA ARG A 63 4.48 14.23 8.81
C ARG A 63 5.86 14.73 8.39
N ALA A 64 6.45 14.12 7.36
CA ALA A 64 7.72 14.55 6.79
C ALA A 64 7.66 15.99 6.29
N GLN A 65 6.61 16.35 5.55
CA GLN A 65 6.40 17.69 5.02
C GLN A 65 6.21 18.72 6.12
N SER A 66 5.47 18.38 7.20
CA SER A 66 5.27 19.28 8.34
C SER A 66 6.58 19.58 9.09
N MET A 67 7.44 18.57 9.26
CA MET A 67 8.77 18.79 9.84
C MET A 67 9.64 19.68 8.93
N ALA A 68 9.60 19.43 7.62
CA ALA A 68 10.31 20.26 6.65
C ALA A 68 9.79 21.71 6.66
N ALA A 69 8.48 21.91 6.72
CA ALA A 69 7.86 23.24 6.79
C ALA A 69 8.30 24.00 8.04
N LEU A 70 8.27 23.35 9.21
CA LEU A 70 8.74 23.98 10.44
C LEU A 70 10.20 24.44 10.33
N VAL A 71 11.07 23.61 9.77
CA VAL A 71 12.50 23.93 9.57
C VAL A 71 12.68 25.07 8.55
N ALA A 72 11.91 25.05 7.46
CA ALA A 72 11.98 26.06 6.39
C ALA A 72 11.61 27.48 6.87
N GLU A 73 10.78 27.59 7.90
CA GLU A 73 10.30 28.86 8.44
C GLU A 73 11.17 29.45 9.58
N ILE A 74 12.25 28.77 9.98
CA ILE A 74 13.17 29.28 11.01
C ILE A 74 14.08 30.35 10.40
N PRO A 75 14.03 31.64 10.85
CA PRO A 75 14.81 32.71 10.23
C PRO A 75 16.32 32.46 10.23
N GLN A 76 16.85 31.86 11.30
CA GLN A 76 18.27 31.52 11.40
C GLN A 76 18.66 30.42 10.38
N VAL A 77 17.79 29.50 10.07
CA VAL A 77 17.97 28.45 9.06
C VAL A 77 17.98 29.08 7.67
N GLN A 78 16.97 29.93 7.38
CA GLN A 78 16.84 30.64 6.11
C GLN A 78 18.12 31.44 5.82
N LYS A 79 18.59 32.21 6.82
CA LYS A 79 19.85 33.01 6.71
C LYS A 79 21.06 32.11 6.49
N ALA A 80 21.28 31.12 7.35
CA ALA A 80 22.44 30.22 7.24
C ALA A 80 22.48 29.47 5.91
N PHE A 81 21.28 29.08 5.38
CA PHE A 81 21.18 28.43 4.08
C PHE A 81 21.48 29.41 2.93
N ALA A 82 20.95 30.64 2.97
CA ALA A 82 21.23 31.67 1.97
C ALA A 82 22.71 32.04 1.92
N GLU A 83 23.39 32.12 3.07
CA GLU A 83 24.81 32.37 3.23
C GLU A 83 25.68 31.11 2.93
N ARG A 84 25.07 29.97 2.60
CA ARG A 84 25.76 28.69 2.36
C ARG A 84 26.61 28.24 3.55
N ASN A 85 26.19 28.58 4.76
CA ASN A 85 26.85 28.20 5.99
C ASN A 85 26.40 26.83 6.46
N ARG A 86 26.98 25.77 5.88
CA ARG A 86 26.67 24.39 6.16
C ARG A 86 26.98 23.99 7.60
N GLU A 87 28.10 24.46 8.15
CA GLU A 87 28.53 24.15 9.52
C GLU A 87 27.52 24.67 10.54
N GLN A 88 26.99 25.86 10.33
CA GLN A 88 25.95 26.42 11.18
C GLN A 88 24.66 25.63 11.10
N LEU A 89 24.20 25.24 9.89
CA LEU A 89 23.04 24.39 9.73
C LEU A 89 23.21 23.00 10.40
N GLU A 90 24.39 22.41 10.27
CA GLU A 90 24.73 21.16 10.94
C GLU A 90 24.59 21.30 12.46
N SER A 91 25.18 22.40 13.03
CA SER A 91 25.15 22.65 14.49
C SER A 91 23.73 22.81 15.05
N PHE A 92 22.79 23.29 14.25
CA PHE A 92 21.40 23.43 14.68
C PHE A 92 20.66 22.08 14.80
N PHE A 93 21.04 21.07 14.00
CA PHE A 93 20.18 19.91 13.79
C PHE A 93 20.82 18.56 14.09
N ALA A 94 22.16 18.45 14.17
CA ALA A 94 22.82 17.14 14.31
C ALA A 94 22.32 16.32 15.50
N ASP A 95 22.23 16.93 16.67
CA ASP A 95 21.77 16.25 17.89
C ASP A 95 20.25 16.00 17.87
N GLY A 96 19.46 17.00 17.45
CA GLY A 96 18.01 16.88 17.38
C GLY A 96 17.57 15.81 16.39
N PHE A 97 18.27 15.68 15.27
CA PHE A 97 17.95 14.64 14.27
C PHE A 97 18.17 13.23 14.81
N LYS A 98 19.14 13.00 15.69
CA LYS A 98 19.33 11.71 16.35
C LYS A 98 18.07 11.27 17.08
N THR A 99 17.46 12.18 17.84
CA THR A 99 16.19 11.93 18.52
C THR A 99 15.04 11.63 17.53
N LEU A 100 14.93 12.40 16.43
CA LEU A 100 13.93 12.18 15.40
C LEU A 100 14.09 10.81 14.72
N LYS A 101 15.33 10.38 14.48
CA LYS A 101 15.65 9.09 13.89
C LYS A 101 15.28 7.93 14.83
N GLU A 102 15.60 8.03 16.11
CA GLU A 102 15.41 6.93 17.07
C GLU A 102 13.96 6.78 17.51
N LYS A 103 13.23 7.91 17.69
CA LYS A 103 11.89 7.91 18.30
C LYS A 103 10.74 8.15 17.35
N TYR A 104 10.99 8.82 16.21
CA TYR A 104 9.92 9.32 15.35
C TYR A 104 10.00 8.81 13.90
N GLY A 105 10.91 7.89 13.62
CA GLY A 105 10.98 7.22 12.32
C GLY A 105 11.59 8.06 11.18
N ALA A 106 12.15 9.24 11.46
CA ALA A 106 12.86 10.03 10.47
C ALA A 106 14.14 9.30 10.04
N ARG A 107 14.33 9.06 8.75
CA ARG A 107 15.50 8.38 8.18
C ARG A 107 16.44 9.31 7.46
N GLN A 108 15.90 10.36 6.85
CA GLN A 108 16.65 11.34 6.09
C GLN A 108 16.25 12.76 6.51
N PHE A 109 17.23 13.63 6.54
CA PHE A 109 17.05 15.06 6.69
C PHE A 109 18.13 15.74 5.85
N GLN A 110 17.71 16.56 4.88
CA GLN A 110 18.60 17.14 3.87
C GLN A 110 18.18 18.55 3.50
N PHE A 111 19.17 19.34 3.08
CA PHE A 111 19.00 20.60 2.38
C PHE A 111 19.53 20.45 0.95
N HIS A 112 18.82 21.03 -0.02
CA HIS A 112 19.17 20.94 -1.43
C HIS A 112 19.19 22.32 -2.06
N GLU A 113 20.24 22.60 -2.83
CA GLU A 113 20.28 23.74 -3.74
C GLU A 113 19.58 23.41 -5.06
N PRO A 114 18.97 24.39 -5.74
CA PRO A 114 18.38 24.18 -7.06
C PRO A 114 19.43 23.74 -8.11
N PRO A 115 19.07 22.86 -9.08
CA PRO A 115 17.80 22.17 -9.18
C PRO A 115 17.62 21.02 -8.16
N ALA A 116 18.68 20.30 -7.79
CA ALA A 116 18.70 19.21 -6.81
C ALA A 116 20.13 18.84 -6.37
N THR A 117 20.97 19.81 -6.07
CA THR A 117 22.30 19.55 -5.51
C THR A 117 22.20 19.34 -3.99
N SER A 118 22.78 18.26 -3.48
CA SER A 118 22.80 17.97 -2.05
C SER A 118 23.72 18.96 -1.33
N PHE A 119 23.16 19.94 -0.63
CA PHE A 119 23.92 20.91 0.13
C PHE A 119 24.37 20.35 1.49
N LEU A 120 23.42 19.80 2.27
CA LEU A 120 23.69 19.20 3.57
C LEU A 120 22.83 17.96 3.78
N ARG A 121 23.44 16.84 4.14
CA ARG A 121 22.75 15.65 4.67
C ARG A 121 23.00 15.54 6.16
N VAL A 122 22.05 15.97 6.99
CA VAL A 122 22.15 15.85 8.45
C VAL A 122 22.28 14.39 8.89
N HIS A 123 21.65 13.47 8.15
CA HIS A 123 21.75 12.03 8.40
C HIS A 123 23.07 11.39 7.91
N LYS A 124 23.86 12.09 7.10
CA LYS A 124 25.13 11.59 6.51
C LYS A 124 26.05 12.76 6.15
N LEU A 125 26.59 13.42 7.15
CA LEU A 125 27.33 14.68 7.05
C LEU A 125 28.50 14.66 6.05
N ALA A 126 29.20 13.53 5.96
CA ALA A 126 30.37 13.38 5.08
C ALA A 126 30.03 13.37 3.57
N LYS A 127 28.72 13.25 3.20
CA LYS A 127 28.31 13.16 1.79
C LYS A 127 27.47 14.38 1.39
N HIS A 128 28.00 15.23 0.53
CA HIS A 128 27.34 16.44 0.02
C HIS A 128 27.93 16.84 -1.34
N GLY A 129 27.28 17.77 -2.04
CA GLY A 129 27.77 18.37 -3.31
C GLY A 129 27.40 17.55 -4.55
N ASP A 130 26.79 16.38 -4.41
CA ASP A 130 26.38 15.55 -5.54
C ASP A 130 25.07 16.04 -6.15
N ASP A 131 24.99 15.97 -7.49
CA ASP A 131 23.76 16.23 -8.25
C ASP A 131 22.81 15.03 -8.15
N LEU A 132 21.58 15.30 -7.74
CA LEU A 132 20.52 14.31 -7.54
C LEU A 132 19.43 14.40 -8.60
N SER A 133 19.54 15.30 -9.59
CA SER A 133 18.48 15.66 -10.52
C SER A 133 17.95 14.48 -11.32
N SER A 134 18.77 13.48 -11.59
CA SER A 134 18.40 12.32 -12.42
C SER A 134 17.48 11.33 -11.72
N PHE A 135 17.34 11.38 -10.38
CA PHE A 135 16.55 10.41 -9.61
C PHE A 135 15.78 11.01 -8.42
N ARG A 136 15.96 12.30 -8.11
CA ARG A 136 15.25 13.01 -7.04
C ARG A 136 14.28 14.02 -7.64
N HIS A 137 13.28 13.49 -8.33
CA HIS A 137 12.30 14.32 -9.05
C HIS A 137 11.43 15.17 -8.11
N THR A 138 11.15 14.69 -6.89
CA THR A 138 10.46 15.48 -5.84
C THR A 138 11.22 16.74 -5.48
N VAL A 139 12.56 16.68 -5.36
CA VAL A 139 13.42 17.82 -5.06
C VAL A 139 13.46 18.80 -6.25
N VAL A 140 13.67 18.27 -7.47
CA VAL A 140 13.65 19.07 -8.71
C VAL A 140 12.34 19.83 -8.84
N GLU A 141 11.21 19.14 -8.65
CA GLU A 141 9.87 19.73 -8.78
C GLU A 141 9.60 20.76 -7.68
N THR A 142 9.99 20.49 -6.41
CA THR A 142 9.85 21.45 -5.31
C THR A 142 10.63 22.75 -5.62
N ASN A 143 11.89 22.62 -6.06
CA ASN A 143 12.71 23.79 -6.38
C ASN A 143 12.23 24.55 -7.61
N ARG A 144 11.66 23.84 -8.62
CA ARG A 144 11.11 24.44 -9.83
C ARG A 144 9.78 25.16 -9.57
N SER A 145 8.83 24.49 -8.91
CA SER A 145 7.48 25.02 -8.65
C SER A 145 7.44 25.95 -7.45
N GLN A 146 8.45 25.90 -6.59
CA GLN A 146 8.49 26.61 -5.30
C GLN A 146 7.29 26.27 -4.41
N LYS A 147 6.78 25.04 -4.51
CA LYS A 147 5.65 24.51 -3.73
C LYS A 147 6.07 23.28 -2.94
N PRO A 148 5.50 23.06 -1.75
CA PRO A 148 5.72 21.84 -1.00
C PRO A 148 5.26 20.59 -1.76
N ILE A 149 6.06 19.52 -1.71
CA ILE A 149 5.75 18.22 -2.31
C ILE A 149 5.89 17.13 -1.24
N LYS A 150 5.00 16.15 -1.27
CA LYS A 150 5.07 14.95 -0.43
C LYS A 150 4.64 13.72 -1.20
N GLY A 151 5.07 12.56 -0.74
CA GLY A 151 4.62 11.24 -1.24
C GLY A 151 5.75 10.25 -1.41
N LEU A 152 5.42 9.17 -2.10
CA LEU A 152 6.36 8.11 -2.44
C LEU A 152 7.25 8.51 -3.60
N GLU A 153 8.53 8.15 -3.50
CA GLU A 153 9.51 8.33 -4.59
C GLU A 153 10.49 7.15 -4.61
N VAL A 154 10.69 6.58 -5.79
CA VAL A 154 11.71 5.56 -6.01
C VAL A 154 13.06 6.26 -6.18
N GLY A 155 13.97 6.03 -5.24
CA GLY A 155 15.34 6.56 -5.28
C GLY A 155 16.39 5.46 -5.46
N LEU A 156 17.68 5.83 -5.39
CA LEU A 156 18.79 4.87 -5.51
C LEU A 156 18.79 3.79 -4.41
N ALA A 157 18.30 4.12 -3.22
CA ALA A 157 18.21 3.19 -2.08
C ALA A 157 16.85 2.47 -1.98
N GLY A 158 16.02 2.52 -3.02
CA GLY A 158 14.67 1.98 -3.05
C GLY A 158 13.59 3.04 -2.85
N LEU A 159 12.39 2.58 -2.50
CA LEU A 159 11.22 3.42 -2.29
C LEU A 159 11.32 4.15 -0.93
N GLY A 160 10.92 5.41 -0.90
CA GLY A 160 10.88 6.20 0.33
C GLY A 160 9.70 7.17 0.37
N VAL A 161 9.19 7.42 1.57
CA VAL A 161 8.20 8.46 1.83
C VAL A 161 8.91 9.77 2.10
N ARG A 162 8.55 10.82 1.35
CA ARG A 162 9.23 12.11 1.35
C ARG A 162 8.28 13.25 1.66
N GLY A 163 8.83 14.28 2.30
CA GLY A 163 8.20 15.59 2.44
C GLY A 163 9.24 16.67 2.23
N ILE A 164 9.04 17.52 1.22
CA ILE A 164 10.01 18.55 0.80
C ILE A 164 9.29 19.89 0.75
N VAL A 165 9.97 20.94 1.26
CA VAL A 165 9.43 22.29 1.32
C VAL A 165 10.48 23.27 0.79
N PRO A 166 10.12 24.25 -0.06
CA PRO A 166 11.03 25.28 -0.50
C PRO A 166 11.42 26.21 0.67
N VAL A 167 12.65 26.71 0.65
CA VAL A 167 13.17 27.66 1.64
C VAL A 167 13.37 29.01 0.96
N PHE A 168 12.89 30.07 1.63
CA PHE A 168 13.05 31.44 1.16
C PHE A 168 13.82 32.26 2.19
N HIS A 169 14.61 33.20 1.72
CA HIS A 169 15.28 34.24 2.53
C HIS A 169 15.14 35.59 1.84
N ASP A 170 14.61 36.57 2.54
CA ASP A 170 14.31 37.92 2.00
C ASP A 170 13.52 37.87 0.68
N GLY A 171 12.52 36.99 0.64
CA GLY A 171 11.62 36.77 -0.52
C GLY A 171 12.29 36.04 -1.71
N LYS A 172 13.55 35.63 -1.60
CA LYS A 172 14.24 34.87 -2.65
C LYS A 172 14.29 33.40 -2.31
N HIS A 173 13.96 32.54 -3.28
CA HIS A 173 14.11 31.09 -3.16
C HIS A 173 15.59 30.73 -3.07
N VAL A 174 15.99 30.04 -2.00
CA VAL A 174 17.40 29.65 -1.75
C VAL A 174 17.63 28.14 -1.88
N GLY A 175 16.57 27.36 -1.90
CA GLY A 175 16.65 25.91 -2.05
C GLY A 175 15.47 25.23 -1.38
N SER A 176 15.65 23.97 -0.96
CA SER A 176 14.61 23.18 -0.30
C SER A 176 15.16 22.38 0.87
N VAL A 177 14.28 22.05 1.81
CA VAL A 177 14.55 21.15 2.92
C VAL A 177 13.63 19.92 2.83
N GLU A 178 14.18 18.76 3.15
CA GLU A 178 13.53 17.47 3.03
C GLU A 178 13.63 16.66 4.31
N PHE A 179 12.53 16.00 4.66
CA PHE A 179 12.54 14.82 5.51
C PHE A 179 12.11 13.59 4.75
N GLY A 180 12.76 12.44 5.04
CA GLY A 180 12.35 11.13 4.58
C GLY A 180 12.02 10.24 5.76
N MET A 181 10.85 9.58 5.72
CA MET A 181 10.38 8.69 6.78
C MET A 181 10.78 7.25 6.52
N SER A 182 10.80 6.45 7.58
CA SER A 182 11.02 5.01 7.49
C SER A 182 9.86 4.34 6.76
N PHE A 183 10.17 3.70 5.63
CA PHE A 183 9.24 2.89 4.86
C PHE A 183 10.00 1.67 4.34
N GLY A 184 9.47 0.47 4.55
CA GLY A 184 10.13 -0.79 4.19
C GLY A 184 9.69 -1.93 5.10
N GLN A 185 10.48 -2.99 5.24
CA GLN A 185 10.10 -4.23 5.91
C GLN A 185 9.48 -4.02 7.30
N ALA A 186 10.06 -3.16 8.14
CA ALA A 186 9.52 -2.90 9.48
C ALA A 186 8.11 -2.28 9.49
N PHE A 187 7.76 -1.50 8.45
CA PHE A 187 6.38 -1.01 8.27
C PHE A 187 5.45 -2.17 7.91
N PHE A 188 5.88 -3.03 6.98
CA PHE A 188 5.10 -4.19 6.54
C PHE A 188 4.87 -5.18 7.66
N ASP A 189 5.89 -5.51 8.45
CA ASP A 189 5.79 -6.42 9.60
C ASP A 189 4.77 -5.90 10.62
N ARG A 190 4.85 -4.60 10.97
CA ARG A 190 3.93 -3.97 11.93
C ARG A 190 2.47 -3.96 11.43
N VAL A 191 2.24 -3.58 10.18
CA VAL A 191 0.87 -3.54 9.61
C VAL A 191 0.31 -4.96 9.48
N SER A 192 1.13 -5.92 9.07
CA SER A 192 0.78 -7.34 9.00
C SER A 192 0.32 -7.89 10.35
N GLU A 193 1.07 -7.64 11.41
CA GLU A 193 0.71 -8.05 12.77
C GLU A 193 -0.56 -7.34 13.28
N GLN A 194 -0.67 -6.03 13.05
CA GLN A 194 -1.80 -5.22 13.51
C GLN A 194 -3.13 -5.66 12.91
N HIS A 195 -3.14 -6.05 11.64
CA HIS A 195 -4.36 -6.40 10.90
C HIS A 195 -4.54 -7.90 10.69
N ASN A 196 -3.60 -8.73 11.17
CA ASN A 196 -3.58 -10.18 10.96
C ASN A 196 -3.72 -10.55 9.48
N ILE A 197 -2.83 -9.99 8.66
CA ILE A 197 -2.77 -10.19 7.20
C ILE A 197 -1.34 -10.55 6.77
N ASN A 198 -1.22 -11.08 5.57
CA ASN A 198 0.05 -11.09 4.85
C ASN A 198 0.03 -10.00 3.78
N MET A 199 1.18 -9.42 3.48
CA MET A 199 1.27 -8.37 2.47
C MET A 199 2.63 -8.33 1.77
N SER A 200 2.63 -7.87 0.53
CA SER A 200 3.85 -7.52 -0.22
C SER A 200 3.66 -6.23 -1.00
N LEU A 201 4.77 -5.58 -1.29
CA LEU A 201 4.85 -4.47 -2.23
C LEU A 201 5.91 -4.79 -3.27
N ASP A 202 5.51 -4.79 -4.52
CA ASP A 202 6.38 -4.95 -5.68
C ASP A 202 6.45 -3.64 -6.46
N ILE A 203 7.66 -3.22 -6.83
CA ILE A 203 7.93 -1.96 -7.52
C ILE A 203 8.26 -2.22 -8.98
N LEU A 204 7.65 -1.46 -9.87
CA LEU A 204 7.94 -1.52 -11.30
C LEU A 204 9.34 -0.96 -11.59
N ARG A 205 10.23 -1.80 -12.14
CA ARG A 205 11.55 -1.41 -12.62
C ARG A 205 11.70 -1.79 -14.11
N GLY A 206 11.59 -0.79 -14.97
CA GLY A 206 11.53 -1.05 -16.40
C GLY A 206 10.29 -1.86 -16.78
N SER A 207 10.46 -3.14 -17.13
CA SER A 207 9.38 -4.08 -17.44
C SER A 207 9.22 -5.20 -16.40
N SER A 208 9.99 -5.21 -15.32
CA SER A 208 9.92 -6.20 -14.25
C SER A 208 9.29 -5.64 -12.98
N MET A 209 8.73 -6.55 -12.16
CA MET A 209 8.24 -6.25 -10.82
C MET A 209 9.28 -6.77 -9.82
N ASP A 210 9.90 -5.85 -9.08
CA ASP A 210 10.91 -6.19 -8.07
C ASP A 210 10.28 -6.10 -6.68
N GLU A 211 10.39 -7.16 -5.89
CA GLU A 211 9.93 -7.18 -4.51
C GLU A 211 10.67 -6.13 -3.67
N PHE A 212 9.91 -5.21 -3.09
CA PHE A 212 10.43 -4.18 -2.18
C PHE A 212 10.36 -4.62 -0.72
N ALA A 213 9.24 -5.17 -0.31
CA ALA A 213 9.02 -5.69 1.03
C ALA A 213 7.93 -6.77 1.02
N THR A 214 8.06 -7.80 1.86
CA THR A 214 7.05 -8.87 1.95
C THR A 214 7.03 -9.52 3.33
N THR A 215 5.83 -9.90 3.78
CA THR A 215 5.63 -10.83 4.90
C THR A 215 5.36 -12.26 4.40
N MET A 216 5.21 -12.46 3.08
CA MET A 216 4.92 -13.72 2.40
C MET A 216 6.20 -14.36 1.84
N LYS A 217 7.10 -14.81 2.70
CA LYS A 217 8.39 -15.38 2.27
C LYS A 217 8.19 -16.63 1.42
N GLY A 218 8.70 -16.58 0.19
CA GLY A 218 8.86 -17.75 -0.68
C GLY A 218 7.68 -18.08 -1.58
N ARG A 219 6.61 -17.27 -1.63
CA ARG A 219 5.49 -17.49 -2.57
C ARG A 219 4.94 -16.18 -3.15
N LEU A 220 4.75 -16.18 -4.46
CA LEU A 220 4.01 -15.15 -5.17
C LEU A 220 2.54 -15.57 -5.25
N LEU A 221 1.65 -14.86 -4.56
CA LEU A 221 0.19 -15.08 -4.64
C LEU A 221 -0.43 -14.38 -5.85
N VAL A 222 0.26 -13.38 -6.39
CA VAL A 222 -0.12 -12.64 -7.60
C VAL A 222 1.10 -12.66 -8.52
N ASN A 223 0.98 -13.21 -9.71
CA ASN A 223 2.08 -13.29 -10.67
C ASN A 223 2.34 -11.94 -11.35
N ASP A 224 3.46 -11.82 -12.06
CA ASP A 224 3.89 -10.55 -12.67
C ASP A 224 2.91 -10.04 -13.74
N GLU A 225 2.27 -10.94 -14.52
CA GLU A 225 1.24 -10.58 -15.50
C GLU A 225 0.02 -9.94 -14.81
N GLN A 226 -0.44 -10.54 -13.73
CA GLN A 226 -1.54 -10.01 -12.91
C GLN A 226 -1.16 -8.66 -12.27
N LYS A 227 0.07 -8.52 -11.75
CA LYS A 227 0.55 -7.24 -11.19
C LYS A 227 0.61 -6.14 -12.26
N LEU A 228 1.07 -6.47 -13.47
CA LEU A 228 1.08 -5.52 -14.60
C LEU A 228 -0.35 -5.13 -15.01
N SER A 229 -1.32 -6.05 -14.97
CA SER A 229 -2.74 -5.74 -15.19
C SER A 229 -3.24 -4.76 -14.11
N VAL A 230 -2.92 -4.99 -12.83
CA VAL A 230 -3.32 -4.10 -11.72
C VAL A 230 -2.80 -2.67 -11.92
N LEU A 231 -1.59 -2.49 -12.44
CA LEU A 231 -1.05 -1.16 -12.74
C LEU A 231 -1.89 -0.39 -13.79
N ASN A 232 -2.60 -1.10 -14.68
CA ASN A 232 -3.43 -0.51 -15.73
C ASN A 232 -4.90 -0.41 -15.31
N ASP A 233 -5.41 -1.45 -14.62
CA ASP A 233 -6.83 -1.67 -14.35
C ASP A 233 -7.22 -1.27 -12.91
N GLY A 234 -6.23 -0.97 -12.06
CA GLY A 234 -6.39 -0.44 -10.71
C GLY A 234 -6.43 -1.47 -9.59
N ASN A 235 -7.09 -2.62 -9.75
CA ASN A 235 -7.15 -3.66 -8.69
C ASN A 235 -7.40 -5.07 -9.23
N LEU A 236 -7.18 -6.06 -8.35
CA LEU A 236 -7.48 -7.48 -8.58
C LEU A 236 -7.96 -8.09 -7.27
N PHE A 237 -9.05 -8.88 -7.32
CA PHE A 237 -9.51 -9.70 -6.21
C PHE A 237 -9.57 -11.17 -6.64
N VAL A 238 -8.87 -12.05 -5.91
CA VAL A 238 -8.81 -13.50 -6.20
C VAL A 238 -8.70 -14.31 -4.91
N TYR A 239 -8.93 -15.62 -5.03
CA TYR A 239 -8.69 -16.60 -3.97
C TYR A 239 -7.51 -17.49 -4.36
N ASP A 240 -6.66 -17.81 -3.40
CA ASP A 240 -5.56 -18.78 -3.52
C ASP A 240 -5.27 -19.39 -2.14
N GLU A 241 -4.27 -20.25 -2.04
CA GLU A 241 -3.80 -20.84 -0.79
C GLU A 241 -2.37 -20.40 -0.49
N PHE A 242 -2.10 -20.10 0.78
CA PHE A 242 -0.77 -19.81 1.28
C PHE A 242 -0.49 -20.70 2.51
N ASN A 243 0.53 -21.58 2.42
CA ASN A 243 0.86 -22.58 3.44
C ASN A 243 -0.35 -23.44 3.85
N ASP A 244 -1.08 -23.95 2.86
CA ASP A 244 -2.30 -24.76 3.04
C ASP A 244 -3.47 -24.02 3.74
N VAL A 245 -3.40 -22.70 3.84
CA VAL A 245 -4.47 -21.85 4.39
C VAL A 245 -5.14 -21.08 3.25
N PRO A 246 -6.48 -21.19 3.09
CA PRO A 246 -7.20 -20.45 2.06
C PRO A 246 -7.12 -18.94 2.33
N GLN A 247 -6.81 -18.17 1.29
CA GLN A 247 -6.64 -16.72 1.35
C GLN A 247 -7.63 -16.01 0.44
N ALA A 248 -8.15 -14.88 0.91
CA ALA A 248 -8.70 -13.83 0.06
C ALA A 248 -7.58 -12.84 -0.22
N ILE A 249 -7.34 -12.55 -1.51
CA ILE A 249 -6.21 -11.75 -1.97
C ILE A 249 -6.73 -10.54 -2.70
N TYR A 250 -6.26 -9.37 -2.30
CA TYR A 250 -6.53 -8.11 -2.96
C TYR A 250 -5.21 -7.45 -3.37
N ALA A 251 -5.14 -7.03 -4.62
CA ALA A 251 -4.00 -6.29 -5.14
C ALA A 251 -4.45 -4.95 -5.70
N THR A 252 -3.72 -3.88 -5.39
CA THR A 252 -4.01 -2.52 -5.84
C THR A 252 -2.73 -1.79 -6.25
N SER A 253 -2.87 -0.83 -7.19
CA SER A 253 -1.75 0.00 -7.63
C SER A 253 -1.32 0.97 -6.52
N VAL A 254 -0.01 1.22 -6.46
CA VAL A 254 0.59 2.23 -5.58
C VAL A 254 1.16 3.34 -6.43
N GLU A 255 0.78 4.57 -6.12
CA GLU A 255 1.18 5.75 -6.86
C GLU A 255 2.33 6.49 -6.18
N ASN A 256 3.14 7.18 -6.98
CA ASN A 256 4.15 8.11 -6.47
C ASN A 256 3.53 9.50 -6.18
N TYR A 257 4.37 10.44 -5.76
CA TYR A 257 4.00 11.83 -5.46
C TYR A 257 3.29 12.58 -6.59
N SER A 258 3.37 12.12 -7.84
CA SER A 258 2.75 12.75 -9.00
C SER A 258 1.49 12.02 -9.51
N GLY A 259 1.01 10.99 -8.80
CA GLY A 259 -0.13 10.16 -9.20
C GLY A 259 0.21 9.10 -10.27
N LYS A 260 1.50 8.85 -10.52
CA LYS A 260 1.91 7.80 -11.45
C LYS A 260 2.01 6.46 -10.73
N PRO A 261 1.39 5.38 -11.23
CA PRO A 261 1.57 4.03 -10.71
C PRO A 261 3.05 3.62 -10.75
N ILE A 262 3.58 3.14 -9.63
CA ILE A 262 4.98 2.73 -9.47
C ILE A 262 5.13 1.33 -8.90
N GLY A 263 4.06 0.69 -8.47
CA GLY A 263 4.10 -0.63 -7.87
C GLY A 263 2.73 -1.18 -7.55
N VAL A 264 2.70 -2.38 -6.98
CA VAL A 264 1.49 -3.10 -6.60
C VAL A 264 1.61 -3.55 -5.15
N LEU A 265 0.65 -3.13 -4.33
CA LEU A 265 0.42 -3.64 -2.98
C LEU A 265 -0.48 -4.86 -3.08
N VAL A 266 -0.02 -5.99 -2.54
CA VAL A 266 -0.80 -7.23 -2.42
C VAL A 266 -1.10 -7.47 -0.95
N ILE A 267 -2.36 -7.73 -0.62
CA ILE A 267 -2.84 -8.08 0.71
C ILE A 267 -3.49 -9.46 0.63
N ALA A 268 -3.13 -10.36 1.54
CA ALA A 268 -3.73 -11.69 1.66
C ALA A 268 -4.22 -11.90 3.09
N LYS A 269 -5.49 -12.30 3.22
CA LYS A 269 -6.16 -12.52 4.50
C LYS A 269 -6.67 -13.95 4.58
N ASP A 270 -6.41 -14.60 5.72
CA ASP A 270 -6.97 -15.92 6.03
C ASP A 270 -8.49 -15.88 5.97
N ARG A 271 -9.06 -16.84 5.22
CA ARG A 271 -10.51 -17.03 5.05
C ARG A 271 -10.97 -18.42 5.45
N THR A 272 -10.23 -19.10 6.32
CA THR A 272 -10.56 -20.47 6.75
C THR A 272 -11.97 -20.58 7.29
N GLU A 273 -12.42 -19.64 8.11
CA GLU A 273 -13.78 -19.61 8.68
C GLU A 273 -14.84 -19.46 7.58
N GLN A 274 -14.64 -18.56 6.63
CA GLN A 274 -15.55 -18.31 5.52
C GLN A 274 -15.62 -19.52 4.57
N ALA A 275 -14.45 -20.13 4.29
CA ALA A 275 -14.38 -21.34 3.47
C ALA A 275 -15.09 -22.52 4.15
N ALA A 276 -14.89 -22.70 5.46
CA ALA A 276 -15.57 -23.73 6.25
C ALA A 276 -17.09 -23.51 6.30
N ALA A 277 -17.55 -22.28 6.47
CA ALA A 277 -18.98 -21.94 6.48
C ALA A 277 -19.65 -22.27 5.14
N LEU A 278 -19.01 -21.93 4.01
CA LEU A 278 -19.51 -22.27 2.68
C LEU A 278 -19.52 -23.78 2.43
N SER A 279 -18.50 -24.50 2.86
CA SER A 279 -18.42 -25.96 2.77
C SER A 279 -19.50 -26.64 3.61
N GLY A 280 -19.74 -26.16 4.85
CA GLY A 280 -20.81 -26.64 5.72
C GLY A 280 -22.19 -26.42 5.12
N LEU A 281 -22.44 -25.24 4.54
CA LEU A 281 -23.70 -24.93 3.85
C LEU A 281 -23.93 -25.88 2.64
N LEU A 282 -22.88 -26.10 1.84
CA LEU A 282 -22.93 -27.01 0.71
C LEU A 282 -23.28 -28.46 1.16
N THR A 283 -22.61 -28.93 2.23
CA THR A 283 -22.82 -30.25 2.79
C THR A 283 -24.28 -30.41 3.28
N LEU A 284 -24.83 -29.41 3.97
CA LEU A 284 -26.23 -29.42 4.43
C LEU A 284 -27.20 -29.49 3.25
N ILE A 285 -26.95 -28.74 2.19
CA ILE A 285 -27.77 -28.76 0.96
C ILE A 285 -27.76 -30.16 0.33
N LEU A 286 -26.60 -30.81 0.26
CA LEU A 286 -26.44 -32.15 -0.31
C LEU A 286 -27.08 -33.24 0.54
N MET A 287 -27.22 -33.03 1.86
CA MET A 287 -27.90 -34.00 2.76
C MET A 287 -29.42 -33.86 2.72
N LEU A 288 -29.97 -32.73 2.33
CA LEU A 288 -31.39 -32.42 2.29
C LEU A 288 -32.03 -32.63 0.91
N GLY A 289 -31.25 -32.77 -0.14
CA GLY A 289 -31.68 -32.98 -1.54
C GLY A 289 -31.49 -34.42 -1.99
#